data_fedbc52e5b7f39cd2e8949e8953c4c65
#
_entry.id   fedbc52e5b7f39cd2e8949e8953c4c65
#
_cell.length_a   1.000
_cell.length_b   1.000
_cell.length_c   1.000
_cell.angle_alpha   90.00
_cell.angle_beta   90.00
_cell.angle_gamma   90.00
#
_symmetry.space_group_name_H-M   'P 1'
#
loop_
_entity.id
_entity.type
_entity.pdbx_description
1 polymer ?
#
loop_
_entity_poly.entity_id
_entity_poly.type
_entity_poly.pdbx_seq_one_letter_code
_entity_poly.pdbx_strand_id
1 'polypeptide(L)'
;FEILRTDVFTKHLKLLSKKYPSIKKDYASFLENLQVNPLQGESLGKSCYKVRLKITSKNTGKSGGARVITYVKLEKKRITLLDIYDKAVMENITDKQFSLLIKKADFDV
;
A
#
# COMPACT_ATOMS: atom_id res chain seq x y z
N PHE A 1 12.43 -1.64 -10.24
CA PHE A 1 10.99 -1.68 -10.53
C PHE A 1 10.41 -0.28 -10.65
N GLU A 2 9.54 -0.10 -11.62
CA GLU A 2 8.71 1.09 -11.74
C GLU A 2 7.58 1.00 -10.72
N ILE A 3 7.36 2.07 -9.95
CA ILE A 3 6.28 2.10 -8.97
C ILE A 3 5.24 3.13 -9.40
N LEU A 4 4.03 2.65 -9.65
CA LEU A 4 2.87 3.47 -10.01
C LEU A 4 1.88 3.48 -8.86
N ARG A 5 0.98 4.44 -8.85
CA ARG A 5 -0.08 4.49 -7.84
C ARG A 5 -1.40 4.92 -8.47
N THR A 6 -2.47 4.34 -7.95
CA THR A 6 -3.83 4.65 -8.39
C THR A 6 -4.31 5.96 -7.76
N ASP A 7 -5.39 6.51 -8.31
CA ASP A 7 -6.03 7.68 -7.73
C ASP A 7 -6.55 7.41 -6.32
N VAL A 8 -7.07 6.20 -6.09
CA VAL A 8 -7.55 5.77 -4.78
C VAL A 8 -6.40 5.81 -3.77
N PHE A 9 -5.25 5.24 -4.13
CA PHE A 9 -4.07 5.25 -3.26
C PHE A 9 -3.65 6.68 -2.93
N THR A 10 -3.53 7.52 -3.95
CA THR A 10 -3.08 8.91 -3.80
C THR A 10 -4.01 9.69 -2.86
N LYS A 11 -5.33 9.51 -3.03
CA LYS A 11 -6.33 10.16 -2.19
C LYS A 11 -6.20 9.75 -0.74
N HIS A 12 -6.10 8.44 -0.49
CA HIS A 12 -6.00 7.92 0.87
C HIS A 12 -4.67 8.26 1.54
N LEU A 13 -3.58 8.25 0.78
CA LEU A 13 -2.28 8.70 1.29
C LEU A 13 -2.33 10.15 1.74
N LYS A 14 -2.97 11.01 0.97
CA LYS A 14 -3.12 12.42 1.30
C LYS A 14 -3.91 12.61 2.60
N LEU A 15 -4.99 11.83 2.79
CA LEU A 15 -5.76 11.87 4.02
C LEU A 15 -4.92 11.45 5.23
N LEU A 16 -4.14 10.39 5.09
CA LEU A 16 -3.25 9.94 6.16
C LEU A 16 -2.15 10.96 6.47
N SER A 17 -1.63 11.65 5.45
CA SER A 17 -0.59 12.66 5.66
C SER A 17 -1.09 13.86 6.45
N LYS A 18 -2.38 14.15 6.40
CA LYS A 18 -2.99 15.21 7.22
C LYS A 18 -3.13 14.78 8.67
N LYS A 19 -3.33 13.49 8.91
CA LYS A 19 -3.51 12.94 10.26
C LYS A 19 -2.18 12.63 10.95
N TYR A 20 -1.20 12.15 10.19
CA TYR A 20 0.09 11.71 10.73
C TYR A 20 1.24 12.49 10.09
N PRO A 21 1.92 13.36 10.85
CA PRO A 21 2.98 14.21 10.28
C PRO A 21 4.15 13.46 9.65
N SER A 22 4.44 12.24 10.12
CA SER A 22 5.57 11.45 9.63
C SER A 22 5.30 10.69 8.32
N ILE A 23 4.06 10.69 7.82
CA ILE A 23 3.68 9.84 6.67
C ILE A 23 4.56 10.08 5.44
N LYS A 24 4.89 11.34 5.16
CA LYS A 24 5.70 11.68 3.99
C LYS A 24 7.07 11.00 4.04
N LYS A 25 7.69 11.03 5.21
CA LYS A 25 8.99 10.40 5.45
C LYS A 25 8.86 8.87 5.47
N ASP A 26 7.83 8.37 6.14
CA ASP A 26 7.57 6.93 6.23
C ASP A 26 7.29 6.34 4.85
N TYR A 27 6.58 7.05 4.01
CA TYR A 27 6.28 6.64 2.64
C TYR A 27 7.56 6.54 1.80
N ALA A 28 8.45 7.53 1.92
CA ALA A 28 9.73 7.50 1.22
C ALA A 28 10.55 6.26 1.60
N SER A 29 10.63 5.94 2.89
CA SER A 29 11.31 4.74 3.38
C SER A 29 10.65 3.47 2.87
N PHE A 30 9.32 3.46 2.85
CA PHE A 30 8.53 2.34 2.32
C PHE A 30 8.88 2.07 0.86
N LEU A 31 8.97 3.11 0.03
CA LEU A 31 9.31 2.96 -1.39
C LEU A 31 10.71 2.38 -1.58
N GLU A 32 11.68 2.82 -0.79
CA GLU A 32 13.03 2.27 -0.83
C GLU A 32 13.04 0.78 -0.51
N ASN A 33 12.35 0.39 0.55
CA ASN A 33 12.25 -1.02 0.96
C ASN A 33 11.55 -1.87 -0.11
N LEU A 34 10.55 -1.32 -0.75
CA LEU A 34 9.81 -2.02 -1.79
C LEU A 34 10.67 -2.27 -3.03
N GLN A 35 11.59 -1.36 -3.37
CA GLN A 35 12.54 -1.57 -4.46
C GLN A 35 13.48 -2.75 -4.16
N VAL A 36 13.88 -2.90 -2.91
CA VAL A 36 14.79 -3.98 -2.50
C VAL A 36 14.06 -5.32 -2.48
N ASN A 37 12.82 -5.33 -2.01
CA ASN A 37 12.02 -6.55 -1.90
C ASN A 37 10.59 -6.33 -2.42
N PRO A 38 10.38 -6.44 -3.75
CA PRO A 38 9.08 -6.17 -4.37
C PRO A 38 7.94 -7.10 -3.94
N LEU A 39 8.26 -8.33 -3.51
CA LEU A 39 7.27 -9.34 -3.16
C LEU A 39 7.04 -9.45 -1.66
N GLN A 40 7.45 -8.45 -0.89
CA GLN A 40 7.29 -8.48 0.55
C GLN A 40 5.83 -8.37 0.97
N GLY A 41 5.55 -8.82 2.19
CA GLY A 41 4.21 -8.76 2.76
C GLY A 41 3.47 -10.08 2.64
N GLU A 42 2.19 -10.02 2.95
CA GLU A 42 1.30 -11.17 2.90
C GLU A 42 0.66 -11.29 1.52
N SER A 43 0.81 -12.43 0.87
CA SER A 43 0.17 -12.67 -0.43
C SER A 43 -1.34 -12.72 -0.29
N LEU A 44 -2.04 -11.97 -1.14
CA LEU A 44 -3.50 -11.96 -1.21
C LEU A 44 -4.01 -12.74 -2.42
N GLY A 45 -3.11 -13.36 -3.18
CA GLY A 45 -3.44 -13.95 -4.48
C GLY A 45 -3.49 -12.89 -5.57
N LYS A 46 -3.63 -13.32 -6.82
CA LYS A 46 -3.73 -12.44 -7.99
C LYS A 46 -2.57 -11.43 -8.11
N SER A 47 -1.38 -11.88 -7.71
CA SER A 47 -0.16 -11.06 -7.73
C SER A 47 -0.22 -9.82 -6.82
N CYS A 48 -1.07 -9.85 -5.81
CA CYS A 48 -1.25 -8.76 -4.86
C CYS A 48 -0.71 -9.12 -3.50
N TYR A 49 -0.23 -8.10 -2.78
CA TYR A 49 0.35 -8.27 -1.45
C TYR A 49 -0.16 -7.18 -0.51
N LYS A 50 -0.27 -7.55 0.76
CA LYS A 50 -0.57 -6.61 1.84
C LYS A 50 0.73 -6.32 2.58
N VAL A 51 1.21 -5.08 2.48
CA VAL A 51 2.52 -4.68 2.99
C VAL A 51 2.35 -3.65 4.09
N ARG A 52 3.09 -3.84 5.19
CA ARG A 52 3.08 -2.89 6.30
C ARG A 52 3.84 -1.61 5.92
N LEU A 53 3.24 -0.48 6.24
CA LEU A 53 3.91 0.81 6.20
C LEU A 53 3.91 1.36 7.63
N LYS A 54 5.09 1.47 8.23
CA LYS A 54 5.24 1.99 9.59
C LYS A 54 4.89 3.47 9.61
N ILE A 55 4.09 3.88 10.60
CA ILE A 55 3.81 5.30 10.85
C ILE A 55 4.55 5.70 12.10
N THR A 56 5.70 6.36 11.93
CA THR A 56 6.61 6.70 13.01
C THR A 56 5.95 7.61 14.05
N SER A 57 5.17 8.60 13.62
CA SER A 57 4.50 9.54 14.52
C SER A 57 3.34 8.94 15.30
N LYS A 58 2.93 7.72 14.96
CA LYS A 58 1.81 7.06 15.64
C LYS A 58 2.17 6.55 17.02
N ASN A 59 3.43 6.33 17.29
CA ASN A 59 3.95 5.89 18.58
C ASN A 59 3.22 4.68 19.18
N THR A 60 2.75 3.79 18.34
CA THR A 60 2.11 2.53 18.72
C THR A 60 3.02 1.37 18.35
N GLY A 61 2.85 0.23 19.04
CA GLY A 61 3.68 -0.95 18.82
C GLY A 61 3.67 -1.48 17.39
N LYS A 62 4.38 -2.60 17.19
CA LYS A 62 4.65 -3.21 15.88
C LYS A 62 3.41 -3.50 15.02
N SER A 63 2.24 -3.65 15.63
CA SER A 63 0.99 -3.92 14.91
C SER A 63 0.32 -2.66 14.39
N GLY A 64 0.82 -1.49 14.76
CA GLY A 64 0.27 -0.21 14.30
C GLY A 64 0.71 0.14 12.89
N GLY A 65 0.34 1.32 12.46
CA GLY A 65 0.70 1.84 11.16
C GLY A 65 -0.36 1.60 10.10
N ALA A 66 0.06 1.66 8.85
CA ALA A 66 -0.82 1.48 7.71
C ALA A 66 -0.54 0.16 7.00
N ARG A 67 -1.46 -0.22 6.14
CA ARG A 67 -1.28 -1.33 5.21
C ARG A 67 -1.43 -0.82 3.79
N VAL A 68 -0.55 -1.26 2.92
CA VAL A 68 -0.56 -0.93 1.50
C VAL A 68 -0.88 -2.18 0.71
N ILE A 69 -1.81 -2.08 -0.22
CA ILE A 69 -2.10 -3.18 -1.14
C ILE A 69 -1.31 -2.91 -2.41
N THR A 70 -0.42 -3.85 -2.76
CA THR A 70 0.41 -3.76 -3.96
C THR A 70 -0.03 -4.78 -4.99
N TYR A 71 0.19 -4.45 -6.26
CA TYR A 71 -0.01 -5.36 -7.39
C TYR A 71 1.31 -5.42 -8.16
N VAL A 72 1.92 -6.61 -8.22
CA VAL A 72 3.26 -6.77 -8.79
C VAL A 72 3.19 -7.51 -10.11
N LYS A 73 3.64 -6.87 -11.18
CA LYS A 73 3.82 -7.49 -12.50
C LYS A 73 5.31 -7.70 -12.74
N LEU A 74 5.78 -8.92 -12.43
CA LEU A 74 7.20 -9.24 -12.54
C LEU A 74 7.72 -9.10 -13.97
N GLU A 75 6.95 -9.53 -14.96
CA GLU A 75 7.33 -9.48 -16.36
C GLU A 75 7.55 -8.06 -16.89
N LYS A 76 6.93 -7.08 -16.24
CA LYS A 76 7.08 -5.65 -16.58
C LYS A 76 7.94 -4.91 -15.58
N LYS A 77 8.44 -5.57 -14.55
CA LYS A 77 9.16 -4.96 -13.43
C LYS A 77 8.42 -3.75 -12.89
N ARG A 78 7.13 -3.94 -12.59
CA ARG A 78 6.24 -2.87 -12.20
C ARG A 78 5.47 -3.24 -10.95
N ILE A 79 5.36 -2.29 -10.03
CA ILE A 79 4.52 -2.39 -8.83
C ILE A 79 3.49 -1.27 -8.90
N THR A 80 2.21 -1.62 -8.76
CA THR A 80 1.14 -0.62 -8.66
C THR A 80 0.63 -0.61 -7.23
N LEU A 81 0.62 0.57 -6.62
CA LEU A 81 0.08 0.76 -5.27
C LEU A 81 -1.42 0.99 -5.41
N LEU A 82 -2.22 0.02 -4.96
CA LEU A 82 -3.67 0.01 -5.18
C LEU A 82 -4.44 0.78 -4.12
N ASP A 83 -4.03 0.66 -2.86
CA ASP A 83 -4.70 1.33 -1.76
C ASP A 83 -3.79 1.37 -0.54
N ILE A 84 -4.10 2.28 0.38
CA ILE A 84 -3.46 2.39 1.68
C ILE A 84 -4.53 2.69 2.72
N TYR A 85 -4.47 2.03 3.86
CA TYR A 85 -5.41 2.27 4.95
C TYR A 85 -4.73 2.19 6.31
N ASP A 86 -5.32 2.89 7.28
CA ASP A 86 -4.88 2.88 8.67
C ASP A 86 -5.41 1.62 9.34
N LYS A 87 -4.51 0.79 9.86
CA LYS A 87 -4.90 -0.46 10.51
C LYS A 87 -5.79 -0.25 11.74
N ALA A 88 -5.67 0.88 12.41
CA ALA A 88 -6.50 1.20 13.56
C ALA A 88 -7.97 1.45 13.17
N VAL A 89 -8.21 1.88 11.93
CA VAL A 89 -9.55 2.17 11.41
C VAL A 89 -10.14 0.96 10.72
N MET A 90 -9.31 0.23 9.97
CA MET A 90 -9.75 -0.95 9.21
C MET A 90 -8.67 -2.01 9.32
N GLU A 91 -8.98 -3.15 9.96
CA GLU A 91 -8.00 -4.19 10.18
C GLU A 91 -7.61 -4.91 8.89
N ASN A 92 -8.58 -5.24 8.07
CA ASN A 92 -8.37 -5.93 6.80
C ASN A 92 -9.29 -5.37 5.73
N ILE A 93 -8.78 -5.39 4.49
CA ILE A 93 -9.62 -5.08 3.34
C ILE A 93 -10.59 -6.23 3.10
N THR A 94 -11.85 -5.92 2.74
CA THR A 94 -12.84 -6.94 2.42
C THR A 94 -12.58 -7.52 1.03
N ASP A 95 -13.09 -8.73 0.78
CA ASP A 95 -12.97 -9.37 -0.54
C ASP A 95 -13.59 -8.52 -1.64
N LYS A 96 -14.72 -7.87 -1.33
CA LYS A 96 -15.40 -6.98 -2.28
C LYS A 96 -14.54 -5.76 -2.61
N GLN A 97 -13.96 -5.13 -1.59
CA GLN A 97 -13.07 -3.98 -1.79
C GLN A 97 -11.85 -4.38 -2.61
N PHE A 98 -11.26 -5.53 -2.29
CA PHE A 98 -10.10 -6.03 -3.00
C PHE A 98 -10.41 -6.29 -4.48
N SER A 99 -11.53 -6.94 -4.76
CA SER A 99 -11.97 -7.20 -6.15
C SER A 99 -12.16 -5.91 -6.93
N LEU A 100 -12.71 -4.87 -6.31
CA LEU A 100 -12.87 -3.56 -6.96
C LEU A 100 -11.54 -2.90 -7.26
N LEU A 101 -10.56 -3.01 -6.35
CA LEU A 101 -9.23 -2.45 -6.57
C LEU A 101 -8.53 -3.10 -7.74
N ILE A 102 -8.60 -4.44 -7.84
CA ILE A 102 -8.00 -5.19 -8.95
C ILE A 102 -8.64 -4.80 -10.27
N LYS A 103 -9.96 -4.75 -10.29
CA LYS A 103 -10.72 -4.39 -11.49
C LYS A 103 -10.31 -3.02 -12.02
N LYS A 104 -10.18 -2.05 -11.12
CA LYS A 104 -9.76 -0.70 -11.45
C LYS A 104 -8.30 -0.66 -11.92
N ALA A 105 -7.43 -1.42 -11.30
CA ALA A 105 -6.02 -1.49 -11.67
C ALA A 105 -5.84 -2.05 -13.07
N ASP A 106 -6.61 -3.05 -13.46
CA ASP A 106 -6.56 -3.64 -14.80
C ASP A 106 -7.01 -2.64 -15.88
N PHE A 107 -7.87 -1.70 -15.52
CA PHE A 107 -8.31 -0.64 -16.43
C PHE A 107 -7.24 0.44 -16.61
N ASP A 108 -6.51 0.75 -15.55
CA ASP A 108 -5.53 1.85 -15.54
C ASP A 108 -4.17 1.43 -16.09
N VAL A 109 -3.99 0.16 -16.43
CA VAL A 109 -2.76 -0.42 -16.95
C VAL A 109 -2.96 -0.89 -18.38
#